data_68b90a3898a09b4dd71c7098096b7a89
#
_entry.id   68b90a3898a09b4dd71c7098096b7a89
#
_cell.length_a   1.000
_cell.length_b   1.000
_cell.length_c   1.000
_cell.angle_alpha   90.00
_cell.angle_beta   90.00
_cell.angle_gamma   90.00
#
_symmetry.space_group_name_H-M   'P 1'
#
loop_
_entity.id
_entity.type
_entity.pdbx_description
1 polymer ?
#
loop_
_entity_poly.entity_id
_entity_poly.type
_entity_poly.pdbx_seq_one_letter_code
_entity_poly.pdbx_strand_id
1 'polypeptide(L)'
;GIILGRKGIRQAFETGRGSIMIRSKYRVEELSNGKKQIIFYEIPYQVNKANLITKMASLIRDKAIQGVTYLNDESNREGIRIVMELKKDAQEEVILNQLFRLTPLQTSFGINMLALENGRPKQLPLKDIIHDYIDHQVDVVVRKTQFELKKAQDRAHILEGLRIAMDHIDEVI
;
A
#
# COMPACT_ATOMS: atom_id res chain seq x y z
N GLY A 1 6.54 -6.39 -5.60
CA GLY A 1 6.61 -7.78 -5.13
C GLY A 1 5.33 -8.57 -5.38
N ILE A 2 5.37 -9.84 -5.12
CA ILE A 2 4.22 -10.75 -5.27
C ILE A 2 3.80 -11.31 -3.91
N ILE A 3 2.50 -11.55 -3.73
CA ILE A 3 1.97 -12.20 -2.53
C ILE A 3 1.96 -13.71 -2.76
N LEU A 4 2.50 -14.47 -1.81
CA LEU A 4 2.53 -15.93 -1.87
C LEU A 4 1.34 -16.52 -1.14
N GLY A 5 0.47 -17.18 -1.91
CA GLY A 5 -0.76 -17.81 -1.40
C GLY A 5 -1.91 -16.84 -1.14
N ARG A 6 -3.11 -17.40 -0.86
CA ARG A 6 -4.35 -16.62 -0.69
C ARG A 6 -4.91 -16.69 0.73
N LYS A 7 -4.41 -17.59 1.59
CA LYS A 7 -4.96 -17.82 2.93
C LYS A 7 -4.94 -16.56 3.80
N GLY A 8 -3.81 -15.85 3.81
CA GLY A 8 -3.67 -14.62 4.60
C GLY A 8 -4.54 -13.47 4.10
N ILE A 9 -4.74 -13.36 2.77
CA ILE A 9 -5.64 -12.37 2.17
C ILE A 9 -7.08 -12.64 2.61
N ARG A 10 -7.52 -13.89 2.48
CA ARG A 10 -8.87 -14.29 2.87
C ARG A 10 -9.13 -14.03 4.36
N GLN A 11 -8.20 -14.44 5.21
CA GLN A 11 -8.28 -14.19 6.64
C GLN A 11 -8.37 -12.70 6.96
N ALA A 12 -7.56 -11.85 6.30
CA ALA A 12 -7.61 -10.42 6.50
C ALA A 12 -8.97 -9.82 6.11
N PHE A 13 -9.54 -10.24 4.99
CA PHE A 13 -10.83 -9.75 4.51
C PHE A 13 -12.02 -10.21 5.37
N GLU A 14 -11.93 -11.43 5.93
CA GLU A 14 -12.99 -12.00 6.79
C GLU A 14 -12.93 -11.47 8.23
N THR A 15 -11.74 -11.16 8.74
CA THR A 15 -11.56 -10.83 10.17
C THR A 15 -11.00 -9.43 10.44
N GLY A 16 -10.56 -8.72 9.41
CA GLY A 16 -9.83 -7.46 9.53
C GLY A 16 -8.35 -7.65 9.91
N ARG A 17 -7.86 -8.89 10.10
CA ARG A 17 -6.49 -9.19 10.49
C ARG A 17 -5.95 -10.42 9.77
N GLY A 18 -4.74 -10.32 9.25
CA GLY A 18 -4.10 -11.44 8.55
C GLY A 18 -2.61 -11.24 8.39
N SER A 19 -1.93 -12.28 7.92
CA SER A 19 -0.52 -12.20 7.55
C SER A 19 -0.34 -12.78 6.17
N ILE A 20 0.38 -12.04 5.33
CA ILE A 20 0.73 -12.44 3.97
C ILE A 20 2.24 -12.51 3.82
N MET A 21 2.72 -13.41 2.98
CA MET A 21 4.11 -13.47 2.59
C MET A 21 4.31 -12.72 1.28
N ILE A 22 5.21 -11.75 1.27
CA ILE A 22 5.55 -10.95 0.08
C ILE A 22 6.96 -11.32 -0.37
N ARG A 23 7.14 -11.54 -1.66
CA ARG A 23 8.42 -11.87 -2.29
C ARG A 23 8.75 -10.87 -3.38
N SER A 24 10.03 -10.54 -3.51
CA SER A 24 10.58 -9.73 -4.63
C SER A 24 10.27 -10.37 -5.97
N LYS A 25 10.15 -9.54 -7.01
CA LYS A 25 10.20 -10.02 -8.39
C LYS A 25 11.63 -9.93 -8.92
N TYR A 26 12.00 -10.95 -9.65
CA TYR A 26 13.31 -11.07 -10.26
C TYR A 26 13.21 -11.69 -11.65
N ARG A 27 14.27 -11.55 -12.40
CA ARG A 27 14.52 -12.27 -13.66
C ARG A 27 15.95 -12.75 -13.69
N VAL A 28 16.19 -13.82 -14.43
CA VAL A 28 17.52 -14.35 -14.68
C VAL A 28 17.86 -14.10 -16.13
N GLU A 29 19.04 -13.54 -16.39
CA GLU A 29 19.55 -13.25 -17.73
C GLU A 29 20.88 -13.94 -17.93
N GLU A 30 21.13 -14.43 -19.13
CA GLU A 30 22.44 -14.95 -19.53
C GLU A 30 23.28 -13.82 -20.14
N LEU A 31 24.51 -13.71 -19.68
CA LEU A 31 25.49 -12.77 -20.20
C LEU A 31 26.23 -13.41 -21.39
N SER A 32 26.80 -12.58 -22.28
CA SER A 32 27.56 -13.01 -23.46
C SER A 32 28.77 -13.92 -23.14
N ASN A 33 29.25 -13.88 -21.90
CA ASN A 33 30.35 -14.71 -21.41
C ASN A 33 29.91 -16.07 -20.83
N GLY A 34 28.63 -16.42 -20.96
CA GLY A 34 28.03 -17.65 -20.42
C GLY A 34 27.81 -17.66 -18.92
N LYS A 35 27.96 -16.51 -18.25
CA LYS A 35 27.53 -16.33 -16.84
C LYS A 35 26.07 -15.95 -16.78
N LYS A 36 25.45 -16.18 -15.63
CA LYS A 36 24.08 -15.74 -15.34
C LYS A 36 24.09 -14.55 -14.40
N GLN A 37 23.10 -13.68 -14.55
CA GLN A 37 22.82 -12.61 -13.60
C GLN A 37 21.38 -12.67 -13.15
N ILE A 38 21.17 -12.40 -11.86
CA ILE A 38 19.86 -12.24 -11.26
C ILE A 38 19.60 -10.77 -11.08
N ILE A 39 18.47 -10.28 -11.60
CA ILE A 39 18.06 -8.88 -11.51
C ILE A 39 16.78 -8.81 -10.70
N PHE A 40 16.83 -8.17 -9.53
CA PHE A 40 15.64 -7.86 -8.75
C PHE A 40 15.14 -6.48 -9.18
N TYR A 41 13.92 -6.43 -9.72
CA TYR A 41 13.28 -5.20 -10.22
C TYR A 41 12.09 -4.74 -9.38
N GLU A 42 11.62 -5.54 -8.42
CA GLU A 42 10.69 -5.14 -7.37
C GLU A 42 11.08 -5.79 -6.04
N ILE A 43 11.09 -5.02 -4.97
CA ILE A 43 11.31 -5.49 -3.59
C ILE A 43 9.99 -5.49 -2.81
N PRO A 44 9.87 -6.22 -1.69
CA PRO A 44 8.67 -6.21 -0.87
C PRO A 44 8.35 -4.82 -0.31
N TYR A 45 7.08 -4.57 -0.09
CA TYR A 45 6.60 -3.34 0.53
C TYR A 45 7.25 -3.09 1.89
N GLN A 46 7.62 -1.84 2.19
CA GLN A 46 8.33 -1.38 3.40
C GLN A 46 9.76 -1.91 3.56
N VAL A 47 10.32 -2.63 2.63
CA VAL A 47 11.74 -3.02 2.68
C VAL A 47 12.62 -1.86 2.21
N ASN A 48 13.58 -1.46 3.05
CA ASN A 48 14.58 -0.47 2.68
C ASN A 48 15.63 -1.11 1.77
N LYS A 49 15.77 -0.57 0.54
CA LYS A 49 16.67 -1.09 -0.49
C LYS A 49 18.14 -1.09 -0.05
N ALA A 50 18.62 -0.01 0.55
CA ALA A 50 20.02 0.11 0.98
C ALA A 50 20.37 -0.92 2.06
N ASN A 51 19.51 -1.09 3.06
CA ASN A 51 19.69 -2.10 4.10
C ASN A 51 19.64 -3.52 3.54
N LEU A 52 18.76 -3.77 2.56
CA LEU A 52 18.68 -5.05 1.87
C LEU A 52 19.99 -5.38 1.15
N ILE A 53 20.55 -4.44 0.37
CA ILE A 53 21.80 -4.63 -0.36
C ILE A 53 22.97 -4.82 0.61
N THR A 54 23.05 -4.05 1.68
CA THR A 54 24.06 -4.21 2.73
C THR A 54 23.99 -5.61 3.36
N LYS A 55 22.79 -6.11 3.63
CA LYS A 55 22.59 -7.47 4.17
C LYS A 55 23.02 -8.53 3.17
N MET A 56 22.67 -8.38 1.89
CA MET A 56 23.10 -9.29 0.83
C MET A 56 24.63 -9.33 0.71
N ALA A 57 25.27 -8.15 0.67
CA ALA A 57 26.73 -8.04 0.62
C ALA A 57 27.43 -8.68 1.83
N SER A 58 26.88 -8.51 3.03
CA SER A 58 27.39 -9.19 4.24
C SER A 58 27.34 -10.70 4.10
N LEU A 59 26.19 -11.27 3.66
CA LEU A 59 26.02 -12.71 3.49
C LEU A 59 26.97 -13.31 2.43
N ILE A 60 27.27 -12.56 1.38
CA ILE A 60 28.22 -12.95 0.35
C ILE A 60 29.66 -12.92 0.90
N ARG A 61 30.04 -11.83 1.59
CA ARG A 61 31.38 -11.67 2.21
C ARG A 61 31.63 -12.76 3.26
N ASP A 62 30.64 -13.07 4.08
CA ASP A 62 30.71 -14.07 5.15
C ASP A 62 30.57 -15.51 4.61
N LYS A 63 30.50 -15.67 3.27
CA LYS A 63 30.38 -16.95 2.56
C LYS A 63 29.13 -17.77 2.92
N ALA A 64 28.12 -17.13 3.52
CA ALA A 64 26.82 -17.76 3.77
C ALA A 64 26.05 -17.97 2.45
N ILE A 65 26.30 -17.12 1.45
CA ILE A 65 25.85 -17.31 0.07
C ILE A 65 27.09 -17.33 -0.82
N GLN A 66 27.26 -18.43 -1.53
CA GLN A 66 28.41 -18.65 -2.41
C GLN A 66 27.99 -18.62 -3.88
N GLY A 67 28.95 -18.46 -4.78
CA GLY A 67 28.66 -18.45 -6.21
C GLY A 67 28.29 -17.07 -6.79
N VAL A 68 28.34 -16.00 -6.00
CA VAL A 68 28.14 -14.63 -6.43
C VAL A 68 29.49 -13.96 -6.72
N THR A 69 29.61 -13.28 -7.84
CA THR A 69 30.84 -12.56 -8.26
C THR A 69 30.67 -11.04 -8.17
N TYR A 70 29.46 -10.54 -8.31
CA TYR A 70 29.18 -9.10 -8.34
C TYR A 70 27.82 -8.83 -7.74
N LEU A 71 27.68 -7.75 -7.00
CA LEU A 71 26.42 -7.23 -6.48
C LEU A 71 26.45 -5.71 -6.55
N ASN A 72 25.50 -5.12 -7.26
CA ASN A 72 25.41 -3.66 -7.41
C ASN A 72 23.96 -3.19 -7.47
N ASP A 73 23.76 -1.94 -7.07
CA ASP A 73 22.51 -1.21 -7.22
C ASP A 73 22.59 -0.33 -8.47
N GLU A 74 21.90 -0.74 -9.49
CA GLU A 74 21.78 -0.02 -10.77
C GLU A 74 20.43 0.68 -10.91
N SER A 75 19.73 0.90 -9.81
CA SER A 75 18.43 1.57 -9.83
C SER A 75 18.54 3.01 -10.31
N ASN A 76 17.59 3.42 -11.12
CA ASN A 76 17.53 4.75 -11.72
C ASN A 76 16.09 5.31 -11.65
N ARG A 77 15.76 6.32 -12.45
CA ARG A 77 14.42 6.92 -12.53
C ARG A 77 13.36 5.97 -13.10
N GLU A 78 13.76 4.94 -13.83
CA GLU A 78 12.86 3.93 -14.41
C GLU A 78 12.42 2.90 -13.39
N GLY A 79 13.21 2.73 -12.29
CA GLY A 79 12.82 1.81 -11.21
C GLY A 79 13.98 1.16 -10.47
N ILE A 80 13.64 0.16 -9.69
CA ILE A 80 14.58 -0.65 -8.93
C ILE A 80 15.28 -1.64 -9.87
N ARG A 81 16.60 -1.69 -9.78
CA ARG A 81 17.44 -2.64 -10.48
C ARG A 81 18.62 -3.04 -9.59
N ILE A 82 18.49 -4.14 -8.87
CA ILE A 82 19.58 -4.73 -8.09
C ILE A 82 20.13 -5.91 -8.91
N VAL A 83 21.38 -5.82 -9.31
CA VAL A 83 22.02 -6.80 -10.18
C VAL A 83 22.99 -7.65 -9.37
N MET A 84 22.89 -8.96 -9.54
CA MET A 84 23.76 -9.95 -8.93
C MET A 84 24.29 -10.89 -10.02
N GLU A 85 25.60 -10.85 -10.30
CA GLU A 85 26.22 -11.81 -11.22
C GLU A 85 26.66 -13.07 -10.49
N LEU A 86 26.48 -14.19 -11.15
CA LEU A 86 26.82 -15.51 -10.63
C LEU A 86 28.09 -16.04 -11.29
N LYS A 87 28.77 -16.97 -10.61
CA LYS A 87 29.81 -17.80 -11.23
C LYS A 87 29.19 -18.70 -12.29
N LYS A 88 29.97 -19.13 -13.25
CA LYS A 88 29.51 -19.94 -14.38
C LYS A 88 28.90 -21.29 -13.97
N ASP A 89 29.39 -21.85 -12.88
CA ASP A 89 29.00 -23.14 -12.29
C ASP A 89 27.98 -23.00 -11.15
N ALA A 90 27.52 -21.78 -10.85
CA ALA A 90 26.59 -21.54 -9.75
C ALA A 90 25.18 -21.91 -10.15
N GLN A 91 24.46 -22.57 -9.22
CA GLN A 91 23.05 -22.89 -9.37
C GLN A 91 22.17 -21.73 -8.88
N GLU A 92 21.53 -21.03 -9.79
CA GLU A 92 20.72 -19.85 -9.50
C GLU A 92 19.58 -20.12 -8.51
N GLU A 93 18.91 -21.27 -8.63
CA GLU A 93 17.80 -21.64 -7.74
C GLU A 93 18.23 -21.81 -6.27
N VAL A 94 19.41 -22.38 -6.05
CA VAL A 94 19.96 -22.54 -4.69
C VAL A 94 20.26 -21.18 -4.07
N ILE A 95 20.88 -20.29 -4.85
CA ILE A 95 21.22 -18.92 -4.41
C ILE A 95 19.93 -18.13 -4.13
N LEU A 96 18.94 -18.20 -5.02
CA LEU A 96 17.64 -17.57 -4.82
C LEU A 96 16.93 -18.05 -3.56
N ASN A 97 16.90 -19.36 -3.32
CA ASN A 97 16.30 -19.92 -2.11
C ASN A 97 17.03 -19.47 -0.83
N GLN A 98 18.34 -19.39 -0.85
CA GLN A 98 19.13 -18.84 0.27
C GLN A 98 18.84 -17.36 0.50
N LEU A 99 18.77 -16.56 -0.58
CA LEU A 99 18.44 -15.14 -0.52
C LEU A 99 17.04 -14.91 0.07
N PHE A 100 16.03 -15.63 -0.38
CA PHE A 100 14.67 -15.53 0.16
C PHE A 100 14.57 -15.96 1.63
N ARG A 101 15.41 -16.86 2.06
CA ARG A 101 15.43 -17.33 3.45
C ARG A 101 16.20 -16.39 4.38
N LEU A 102 17.30 -15.81 3.93
CA LEU A 102 18.27 -15.09 4.77
C LEU A 102 18.13 -13.55 4.68
N THR A 103 17.33 -13.05 3.73
CA THR A 103 17.18 -11.61 3.49
C THR A 103 15.71 -11.19 3.40
N PRO A 104 15.41 -9.89 3.55
CA PRO A 104 14.07 -9.35 3.33
C PRO A 104 13.56 -9.35 1.87
N LEU A 105 14.25 -10.03 0.93
CA LEU A 105 13.70 -10.32 -0.41
C LEU A 105 12.40 -11.14 -0.34
N GLN A 106 12.20 -11.86 0.75
CA GLN A 106 10.92 -12.42 1.14
C GLN A 106 10.66 -12.07 2.60
N THR A 107 9.50 -11.51 2.88
CA THR A 107 9.11 -11.09 4.23
C THR A 107 7.62 -11.26 4.46
N SER A 108 7.22 -11.42 5.72
CA SER A 108 5.83 -11.41 6.11
C SER A 108 5.34 -9.98 6.30
N PHE A 109 4.11 -9.71 5.90
CA PHE A 109 3.42 -8.46 6.14
C PHE A 109 2.14 -8.72 6.93
N GLY A 110 2.04 -8.09 8.09
CA GLY A 110 0.84 -8.16 8.94
C GLY A 110 -0.20 -7.15 8.44
N ILE A 111 -1.35 -7.67 8.04
CA ILE A 111 -2.52 -6.84 7.71
C ILE A 111 -3.30 -6.58 8.98
N ASN A 112 -3.62 -5.31 9.25
CA ASN A 112 -4.50 -4.89 10.33
C ASN A 112 -5.40 -3.78 9.81
N MET A 113 -6.66 -4.11 9.57
CA MET A 113 -7.66 -3.20 9.00
C MET A 113 -8.36 -2.45 10.14
N LEU A 114 -7.65 -1.44 10.68
CA LEU A 114 -8.16 -0.58 11.75
C LEU A 114 -8.78 0.68 11.17
N ALA A 115 -10.03 0.96 11.53
CA ALA A 115 -10.75 2.17 11.13
C ALA A 115 -11.43 2.83 12.34
N LEU A 116 -11.89 4.07 12.16
CA LEU A 116 -12.70 4.77 13.15
C LEU A 116 -14.17 4.60 12.80
N GLU A 117 -14.90 3.84 13.62
CA GLU A 117 -16.36 3.72 13.55
C GLU A 117 -16.97 4.57 14.67
N ASN A 118 -17.75 5.57 14.33
CA ASN A 118 -18.35 6.50 15.29
C ASN A 118 -17.33 7.12 16.28
N GLY A 119 -16.13 7.46 15.80
CA GLY A 119 -15.06 8.04 16.60
C GLY A 119 -14.29 7.05 17.48
N ARG A 120 -14.57 5.75 17.39
CA ARG A 120 -13.87 4.69 18.14
C ARG A 120 -13.05 3.82 17.20
N PRO A 121 -11.78 3.51 17.54
CA PRO A 121 -10.98 2.61 16.74
C PRO A 121 -11.54 1.18 16.83
N LYS A 122 -11.79 0.56 15.68
CA LYS A 122 -12.32 -0.79 15.57
C LYS A 122 -11.62 -1.53 14.43
N GLN A 123 -11.28 -2.78 14.66
CA GLN A 123 -10.78 -3.68 13.62
C GLN A 123 -11.97 -4.25 12.86
N LEU A 124 -12.02 -4.01 11.56
CA LEU A 124 -13.17 -4.31 10.73
C LEU A 124 -12.81 -5.27 9.58
N PRO A 125 -13.66 -6.26 9.28
CA PRO A 125 -13.64 -6.99 8.03
C PRO A 125 -13.81 -6.05 6.83
N LEU A 126 -13.35 -6.46 5.65
CA LEU A 126 -13.46 -5.63 4.44
C LEU A 126 -14.91 -5.27 4.12
N LYS A 127 -15.84 -6.21 4.31
CA LYS A 127 -17.28 -5.99 4.06
C LYS A 127 -17.83 -4.87 4.94
N ASP A 128 -17.46 -4.87 6.22
CA ASP A 128 -17.95 -3.88 7.19
C ASP A 128 -17.36 -2.50 6.87
N ILE A 129 -16.08 -2.41 6.50
CA ILE A 129 -15.46 -1.15 6.06
C ILE A 129 -16.19 -0.55 4.86
N ILE A 130 -16.57 -1.37 3.88
CA ILE A 130 -17.32 -0.90 2.71
C ILE A 130 -18.71 -0.43 3.11
N HIS A 131 -19.38 -1.15 4.01
CA HIS A 131 -20.70 -0.79 4.51
C HIS A 131 -20.66 0.55 5.26
N ASP A 132 -19.75 0.68 6.23
CA ASP A 132 -19.57 1.91 7.01
C ASP A 132 -19.22 3.11 6.11
N TYR A 133 -18.44 2.89 5.04
CA TYR A 133 -18.17 3.94 4.06
C TYR A 133 -19.43 4.40 3.32
N ILE A 134 -20.28 3.47 2.91
CA ILE A 134 -21.55 3.81 2.23
C ILE A 134 -22.45 4.60 3.18
N ASP A 135 -22.62 4.14 4.41
CA ASP A 135 -23.43 4.81 5.42
C ASP A 135 -22.90 6.22 5.73
N HIS A 136 -21.58 6.35 5.83
CA HIS A 136 -20.95 7.66 5.98
C HIS A 136 -21.24 8.59 4.80
N GLN A 137 -21.20 8.10 3.55
CA GLN A 137 -21.53 8.90 2.37
C GLN A 137 -22.99 9.38 2.41
N VAL A 138 -23.92 8.51 2.79
CA VAL A 138 -25.34 8.87 2.95
C VAL A 138 -25.50 9.97 4.01
N ASP A 139 -24.88 9.80 5.18
CA ASP A 139 -24.94 10.79 6.26
C ASP A 139 -24.35 12.14 5.85
N VAL A 140 -23.23 12.15 5.13
CA VAL A 140 -22.62 13.39 4.61
C VAL A 140 -23.57 14.12 3.64
N VAL A 141 -24.21 13.38 2.73
CA VAL A 141 -25.18 13.97 1.79
C VAL A 141 -26.38 14.55 2.53
N VAL A 142 -26.92 13.82 3.49
CA VAL A 142 -28.05 14.29 4.31
C VAL A 142 -27.69 15.57 5.07
N ARG A 143 -26.56 15.60 5.77
CA ARG A 143 -26.11 16.78 6.53
C ARG A 143 -25.83 17.98 5.60
N LYS A 144 -25.24 17.75 4.44
CA LYS A 144 -25.02 18.78 3.44
C LYS A 144 -26.35 19.39 2.98
N THR A 145 -27.31 18.53 2.61
CA THR A 145 -28.63 18.98 2.14
C THR A 145 -29.41 19.72 3.23
N GLN A 146 -29.35 19.24 4.48
CA GLN A 146 -29.97 19.95 5.62
C GLN A 146 -29.36 21.33 5.83
N PHE A 147 -28.04 21.48 5.72
CA PHE A 147 -27.38 22.78 5.82
C PHE A 147 -27.78 23.71 4.68
N GLU A 148 -27.82 23.22 3.45
CA GLU A 148 -28.25 24.01 2.28
C GLU A 148 -29.72 24.43 2.39
N LEU A 149 -30.60 23.53 2.84
CA LEU A 149 -32.00 23.80 3.10
C LEU A 149 -32.18 24.90 4.15
N LYS A 150 -31.50 24.79 5.29
CA LYS A 150 -31.55 25.81 6.34
C LYS A 150 -31.12 27.17 5.82
N LYS A 151 -30.03 27.25 5.08
CA LYS A 151 -29.51 28.48 4.47
C LYS A 151 -30.54 29.10 3.51
N ALA A 152 -31.22 28.27 2.72
CA ALA A 152 -32.27 28.74 1.81
C ALA A 152 -33.49 29.24 2.57
N GLN A 153 -33.92 28.54 3.64
CA GLN A 153 -35.03 28.95 4.51
C GLN A 153 -34.74 30.28 5.21
N ASP A 154 -33.54 30.46 5.76
CA ASP A 154 -33.12 31.71 6.40
C ASP A 154 -33.16 32.88 5.39
N ARG A 155 -32.74 32.63 4.15
CA ARG A 155 -32.82 33.64 3.08
C ARG A 155 -34.26 33.94 2.66
N ALA A 156 -35.11 32.93 2.53
CA ALA A 156 -36.52 33.08 2.22
C ALA A 156 -37.23 33.91 3.30
N HIS A 157 -36.97 33.62 4.58
CA HIS A 157 -37.54 34.40 5.69
C HIS A 157 -37.19 35.89 5.63
N ILE A 158 -35.91 36.22 5.34
CA ILE A 158 -35.50 37.62 5.18
C ILE A 158 -36.26 38.29 4.01
N LEU A 159 -36.38 37.59 2.87
CA LEU A 159 -37.06 38.12 1.69
C LEU A 159 -38.57 38.32 1.92
N GLU A 160 -39.20 37.39 2.66
CA GLU A 160 -40.61 37.55 3.07
C GLU A 160 -40.80 38.74 3.97
N GLY A 161 -39.94 38.95 4.96
CA GLY A 161 -39.98 40.17 5.80
C GLY A 161 -39.79 41.44 5.02
N LEU A 162 -38.87 41.49 4.05
CA LEU A 162 -38.70 42.64 3.15
C LEU A 162 -39.91 42.89 2.27
N ARG A 163 -40.56 41.84 1.77
CA ARG A 163 -41.79 41.96 0.99
C ARG A 163 -42.92 42.62 1.82
N ILE A 164 -43.15 42.13 3.04
CA ILE A 164 -44.15 42.67 3.96
C ILE A 164 -43.86 44.15 4.26
N ALA A 165 -42.59 44.51 4.53
CA ALA A 165 -42.17 45.88 4.77
C ALA A 165 -42.42 46.80 3.53
N MET A 166 -42.23 46.28 2.31
CA MET A 166 -42.54 47.02 1.08
C MET A 166 -44.03 47.18 0.85
N ASP A 167 -44.84 46.17 1.17
CA ASP A 167 -46.29 46.22 1.03
C ASP A 167 -46.93 47.22 2.02
N HIS A 168 -46.27 47.53 3.16
CA HIS A 168 -46.71 48.43 4.21
C HIS A 168 -45.74 49.60 4.45
N ILE A 169 -45.14 50.14 3.37
CA ILE A 169 -44.03 51.09 3.49
C ILE A 169 -44.43 52.40 4.21
N ASP A 170 -45.64 52.84 4.05
CA ASP A 170 -46.19 54.05 4.69
C ASP A 170 -46.41 53.86 6.22
N GLU A 171 -46.49 52.61 6.72
CA GLU A 171 -46.62 52.30 8.14
C GLU A 171 -45.27 52.09 8.81
N VAL A 172 -44.24 51.88 8.01
CA VAL A 172 -42.86 51.58 8.49
C VAL A 172 -42.01 52.85 8.59
N ILE A 173 -42.35 53.90 7.86
CA ILE A 173 -41.76 55.24 7.89
C ILE A 173 -42.50 56.10 8.91
#